data_ef982a78e0b0b58e503ef607033a6bfe
#
_entry.id   ef982a78e0b0b58e503ef607033a6bfe
#
_cell.length_a   1.000
_cell.length_b   1.000
_cell.length_c   1.000
_cell.angle_alpha   90.00
_cell.angle_beta   90.00
_cell.angle_gamma   90.00
#
_symmetry.space_group_name_H-M   'P 1'
#
loop_
_entity.id
_entity.type
_entity.pdbx_description
1 polymer ?
#
loop_
_entity_poly.entity_id
_entity_poly.type
_entity_poly.pdbx_seq_one_letter_code
_entity_poly.pdbx_strand_id
1 'polypeptide(L)'
;MPAPATAEAIRDVNTRYHDAAAEHYDTKWGVDYGEIGRAQVRGKLHKLLGKPLPSFEHSLEIGAGTGYFTLNMLQDGVVREATATDISPGMLDALQANAARIGVEVQTVACDAEALPFDDESFDLVLGHAVLHHIPHLDRAFAEFERLLRPGGLILFAGEPSRTGDRIAAYPKRAAMRVSPLWRRIIRARPAGGLADIHVHDGGQRPRAQDELDGESLEPFVDVHAFAPDTLYAAAAGAGFVDVRVRGEELLANWFGWVNRTLEATAQPDDIPMAWRQYAFRGYLALQRVDVALLEGRLPPAVFYNLMIAGRKPG
;
A
#
# COMPACT_ATOMS: atom_id res chain seq x y z
N MET A 1 -18.74 -8.99 13.33
CA MET A 1 -17.92 -9.96 14.07
C MET A 1 -16.66 -9.23 14.56
N PRO A 2 -16.00 -9.65 15.64
CA PRO A 2 -14.67 -9.15 15.95
C PRO A 2 -13.72 -9.48 14.80
N ALA A 3 -12.64 -8.70 14.65
CA ALA A 3 -11.52 -9.03 13.77
C ALA A 3 -11.06 -10.47 14.03
N PRO A 4 -10.43 -11.16 13.04
CA PRO A 4 -9.91 -12.50 13.29
C PRO A 4 -9.12 -12.50 14.59
N ALA A 5 -9.49 -13.40 15.49
CA ALA A 5 -8.99 -13.37 16.87
C ALA A 5 -7.56 -13.92 17.01
N THR A 6 -7.01 -14.55 15.95
CA THR A 6 -5.68 -15.17 15.96
C THR A 6 -4.86 -14.69 14.76
N ALA A 7 -3.54 -14.67 14.92
CA ALA A 7 -2.61 -14.36 13.83
C ALA A 7 -2.78 -15.30 12.62
N GLU A 8 -3.05 -16.58 12.86
CA GLU A 8 -3.31 -17.56 11.81
C GLU A 8 -4.56 -17.21 10.98
N ALA A 9 -5.66 -16.83 11.64
CA ALA A 9 -6.88 -16.41 10.95
C ALA A 9 -6.68 -15.08 10.16
N ILE A 10 -5.83 -14.17 10.65
CA ILE A 10 -5.45 -12.96 9.92
C ILE A 10 -4.68 -13.31 8.65
N ARG A 11 -3.71 -14.22 8.73
CA ARG A 11 -2.92 -14.68 7.58
C ARG A 11 -3.80 -15.39 6.55
N ASP A 12 -4.69 -16.29 6.99
CA ASP A 12 -5.64 -16.97 6.09
C ASP A 12 -6.51 -16.00 5.32
N VAL A 13 -7.12 -15.03 6.02
CA VAL A 13 -7.94 -13.98 5.39
C VAL A 13 -7.13 -13.17 4.38
N ASN A 14 -5.90 -12.76 4.72
CA ASN A 14 -5.04 -12.01 3.80
C ASN A 14 -4.67 -12.84 2.57
N THR A 15 -4.27 -14.10 2.74
CA THR A 15 -3.93 -14.99 1.62
C THR A 15 -5.12 -15.15 0.67
N ARG A 16 -6.30 -15.51 1.20
CA ARG A 16 -7.50 -15.74 0.38
C ARG A 16 -7.97 -14.47 -0.36
N TYR A 17 -7.92 -13.31 0.32
CA TYR A 17 -8.29 -12.04 -0.32
C TYR A 17 -7.34 -11.69 -1.46
N HIS A 18 -6.03 -11.74 -1.22
CA HIS A 18 -5.04 -11.35 -2.21
C HIS A 18 -4.98 -12.35 -3.38
N ASP A 19 -5.13 -13.65 -3.13
CA ASP A 19 -5.24 -14.64 -4.22
C ASP A 19 -6.43 -14.35 -5.13
N ALA A 20 -7.60 -14.06 -4.57
CA ALA A 20 -8.79 -13.74 -5.36
C ALA A 20 -8.66 -12.39 -6.10
N ALA A 21 -7.99 -11.42 -5.52
CA ALA A 21 -7.83 -10.09 -6.09
C ALA A 21 -6.72 -10.01 -7.16
N ALA A 22 -5.78 -10.95 -7.21
CA ALA A 22 -4.55 -10.86 -7.97
C ALA A 22 -4.75 -10.52 -9.46
N GLU A 23 -5.72 -11.14 -10.13
CA GLU A 23 -5.98 -10.92 -11.57
C GLU A 23 -6.37 -9.47 -11.90
N HIS A 24 -7.07 -8.80 -10.99
CA HIS A 24 -7.61 -7.45 -11.21
C HIS A 24 -6.93 -6.37 -10.37
N TYR A 25 -5.94 -6.75 -9.57
CA TYR A 25 -5.30 -5.90 -8.57
C TYR A 25 -4.71 -4.62 -9.19
N ASP A 26 -3.93 -4.75 -10.26
CA ASP A 26 -3.28 -3.62 -10.92
C ASP A 26 -4.31 -2.60 -11.46
N THR A 27 -5.40 -3.10 -12.03
CA THR A 27 -6.48 -2.23 -12.53
C THR A 27 -7.24 -1.56 -11.39
N LYS A 28 -7.55 -2.30 -10.33
CA LYS A 28 -8.25 -1.79 -9.15
C LYS A 28 -7.48 -0.67 -8.46
N TRP A 29 -6.17 -0.83 -8.32
CA TRP A 29 -5.32 0.10 -7.57
C TRP A 29 -4.54 1.07 -8.44
N GLY A 30 -4.61 0.93 -9.77
CA GLY A 30 -3.92 1.80 -10.74
C GLY A 30 -2.40 1.61 -10.70
N VAL A 31 -1.94 0.37 -10.51
CA VAL A 31 -0.53 0.02 -10.54
C VAL A 31 0.01 0.21 -11.94
N ASP A 32 1.12 0.89 -12.08
CA ASP A 32 1.76 1.20 -13.36
C ASP A 32 3.26 0.84 -13.34
N TYR A 33 3.70 0.18 -14.40
CA TYR A 33 5.10 -0.23 -14.59
C TYR A 33 5.80 0.58 -15.69
N GLY A 34 5.17 1.64 -16.17
CA GLY A 34 5.71 2.58 -17.14
C GLY A 34 6.44 3.75 -16.48
N GLU A 35 6.61 4.82 -17.22
CA GLU A 35 7.32 6.02 -16.76
C GLU A 35 6.64 6.66 -15.54
N ILE A 36 5.31 6.63 -15.49
CA ILE A 36 4.54 7.21 -14.37
C ILE A 36 4.79 6.41 -13.09
N GLY A 37 4.67 5.09 -13.13
CA GLY A 37 4.94 4.22 -11.98
C GLY A 37 6.36 4.37 -11.47
N ARG A 38 7.36 4.34 -12.36
CA ARG A 38 8.76 4.58 -12.00
C ARG A 38 8.97 5.95 -11.35
N ALA A 39 8.38 7.00 -11.90
CA ALA A 39 8.47 8.34 -11.32
C ALA A 39 7.83 8.42 -9.93
N GLN A 40 6.71 7.74 -9.71
CA GLN A 40 6.04 7.68 -8.41
C GLN A 40 6.90 6.93 -7.37
N VAL A 41 7.39 5.74 -7.69
CA VAL A 41 8.27 4.95 -6.79
C VAL A 41 9.53 5.74 -6.47
N ARG A 42 10.22 6.28 -7.47
CA ARG A 42 11.40 7.13 -7.29
C ARG A 42 11.10 8.36 -6.42
N GLY A 43 9.92 8.96 -6.60
CA GLY A 43 9.45 10.07 -5.75
C GLY A 43 9.33 9.68 -4.28
N LYS A 44 8.78 8.51 -3.97
CA LYS A 44 8.68 7.97 -2.61
C LYS A 44 10.06 7.70 -2.00
N LEU A 45 10.97 7.09 -2.77
CA LEU A 45 12.35 6.87 -2.35
C LEU A 45 13.06 8.19 -2.03
N HIS A 46 12.94 9.21 -2.88
CA HIS A 46 13.53 10.54 -2.63
C HIS A 46 13.00 11.21 -1.36
N LYS A 47 11.71 11.01 -1.04
CA LYS A 47 11.12 11.58 0.19
C LYS A 47 11.78 11.02 1.46
N LEU A 48 12.14 9.74 1.45
CA LEU A 48 12.72 9.05 2.61
C LEU A 48 14.25 9.09 2.63
N LEU A 49 14.89 8.85 1.49
CA LEU A 49 16.34 8.67 1.39
C LEU A 49 17.07 9.95 0.95
N GLY A 50 16.37 10.92 0.36
CA GLY A 50 16.97 12.13 -0.15
C GLY A 50 17.48 11.99 -1.59
N LYS A 51 18.32 12.94 -2.03
CA LYS A 51 18.95 12.96 -3.36
C LYS A 51 20.45 13.15 -3.20
N PRO A 52 21.30 12.44 -4.01
CA PRO A 52 20.94 11.38 -4.95
C PRO A 52 20.42 10.14 -4.24
N LEU A 53 19.68 9.28 -4.96
CA LEU A 53 19.29 7.96 -4.41
C LEU A 53 20.55 7.08 -4.31
N PRO A 54 20.71 6.32 -3.21
CA PRO A 54 21.68 5.24 -3.17
C PRO A 54 21.27 4.15 -4.16
N SER A 55 22.23 3.37 -4.62
CA SER A 55 22.01 2.09 -5.32
C SER A 55 22.15 0.95 -4.31
N PHE A 56 21.38 -0.11 -4.53
CA PHE A 56 21.37 -1.30 -3.69
C PHE A 56 21.75 -2.52 -4.53
N GLU A 57 22.58 -3.40 -3.97
CA GLU A 57 22.95 -4.66 -4.64
C GLU A 57 21.82 -5.68 -4.53
N HIS A 58 21.31 -5.90 -3.31
CA HIS A 58 20.23 -6.86 -3.04
C HIS A 58 19.10 -6.25 -2.22
N SER A 59 17.90 -6.21 -2.75
CA SER A 59 16.71 -5.80 -2.01
C SER A 59 15.78 -6.99 -1.71
N LEU A 60 15.05 -6.88 -0.60
CA LEU A 60 13.94 -7.74 -0.24
C LEU A 60 12.67 -6.91 -0.13
N GLU A 61 11.65 -7.18 -0.95
CA GLU A 61 10.33 -6.60 -0.78
C GLU A 61 9.41 -7.53 -0.01
N ILE A 62 8.77 -6.99 1.03
CA ILE A 62 7.79 -7.67 1.88
C ILE A 62 6.40 -7.29 1.40
N GLY A 63 5.52 -8.28 1.17
CA GLY A 63 4.19 -8.03 0.63
C GLY A 63 4.25 -7.34 -0.73
N ALA A 64 5.02 -7.92 -1.65
CA ALA A 64 5.29 -7.32 -2.95
C ALA A 64 4.05 -7.21 -3.86
N GLY A 65 3.00 -7.95 -3.56
CA GLY A 65 1.81 -8.00 -4.40
C GLY A 65 2.15 -8.33 -5.84
N THR A 66 1.70 -7.50 -6.76
CA THR A 66 1.98 -7.63 -8.19
C THR A 66 3.32 -7.02 -8.63
N GLY A 67 4.14 -6.50 -7.68
CA GLY A 67 5.51 -6.04 -7.94
C GLY A 67 5.68 -4.53 -8.15
N TYR A 68 4.77 -3.70 -7.62
CA TYR A 68 4.78 -2.25 -7.86
C TYR A 68 6.12 -1.57 -7.54
N PHE A 69 6.72 -1.83 -6.37
CA PHE A 69 8.01 -1.23 -6.01
C PHE A 69 9.17 -1.93 -6.69
N THR A 70 9.31 -3.23 -6.48
CA THR A 70 10.45 -4.03 -6.97
C THR A 70 10.65 -3.88 -8.48
N LEU A 71 9.59 -4.06 -9.28
CA LEU A 71 9.74 -4.02 -10.73
C LEU A 71 10.08 -2.62 -11.25
N ASN A 72 9.52 -1.57 -10.65
CA ASN A 72 9.88 -0.19 -11.00
C ASN A 72 11.32 0.17 -10.59
N MET A 73 11.80 -0.32 -9.43
CA MET A 73 13.17 -0.08 -8.96
C MET A 73 14.21 -0.82 -9.80
N LEU A 74 13.94 -2.05 -10.22
CA LEU A 74 14.78 -2.82 -11.16
C LEU A 74 14.89 -2.10 -12.50
N GLN A 75 13.79 -1.63 -13.08
CA GLN A 75 13.81 -0.87 -14.34
C GLN A 75 14.60 0.44 -14.25
N ASP A 76 14.57 1.12 -13.11
CA ASP A 76 15.29 2.37 -12.88
C ASP A 76 16.76 2.16 -12.46
N GLY A 77 17.20 0.90 -12.27
CA GLY A 77 18.56 0.57 -11.82
C GLY A 77 18.87 1.04 -10.39
N VAL A 78 17.86 1.30 -9.58
CA VAL A 78 18.02 1.62 -8.14
C VAL A 78 18.45 0.38 -7.37
N VAL A 79 17.97 -0.78 -7.79
CA VAL A 79 18.32 -2.10 -7.25
C VAL A 79 18.88 -2.95 -8.38
N ARG A 80 19.95 -3.71 -8.10
CA ARG A 80 20.56 -4.63 -9.07
C ARG A 80 19.87 -5.99 -9.09
N GLU A 81 19.66 -6.57 -7.92
CA GLU A 81 18.98 -7.86 -7.72
C GLU A 81 17.90 -7.69 -6.67
N ALA A 82 16.76 -8.31 -6.91
CA ALA A 82 15.62 -8.22 -6.01
C ALA A 82 15.01 -9.58 -5.71
N THR A 83 14.65 -9.78 -4.45
CA THR A 83 13.77 -10.84 -4.00
C THR A 83 12.45 -10.22 -3.54
N ALA A 84 11.34 -10.74 -4.03
CA ALA A 84 10.01 -10.31 -3.68
C ALA A 84 9.28 -11.39 -2.90
N THR A 85 8.69 -11.03 -1.76
CA THR A 85 7.92 -11.98 -0.93
C THR A 85 6.48 -11.50 -0.79
N ASP A 86 5.58 -12.46 -0.75
CA ASP A 86 4.17 -12.23 -0.43
C ASP A 86 3.61 -13.48 0.27
N ILE A 87 2.56 -13.32 1.06
CA ILE A 87 1.84 -14.44 1.66
C ILE A 87 0.93 -15.13 0.65
N SER A 88 0.54 -14.43 -0.42
CA SER A 88 -0.32 -14.89 -1.52
C SER A 88 0.51 -15.42 -2.69
N PRO A 89 0.48 -16.71 -3.00
CA PRO A 89 1.07 -17.27 -4.22
C PRO A 89 0.50 -16.64 -5.49
N GLY A 90 -0.81 -16.34 -5.53
CA GLY A 90 -1.45 -15.72 -6.69
C GLY A 90 -0.91 -14.34 -7.00
N MET A 91 -0.56 -13.54 -5.98
CA MET A 91 0.12 -12.25 -6.18
C MET A 91 1.50 -12.43 -6.80
N LEU A 92 2.28 -13.41 -6.32
CA LEU A 92 3.60 -13.69 -6.87
C LEU A 92 3.55 -14.21 -8.32
N ASP A 93 2.54 -14.99 -8.68
CA ASP A 93 2.32 -15.40 -10.07
C ASP A 93 2.03 -14.20 -10.98
N ALA A 94 1.19 -13.26 -10.51
CA ALA A 94 0.92 -12.00 -11.22
C ALA A 94 2.19 -11.14 -11.32
N LEU A 95 3.02 -11.08 -10.25
CA LEU A 95 4.30 -10.39 -10.26
C LEU A 95 5.25 -10.97 -11.32
N GLN A 96 5.38 -12.29 -11.38
CA GLN A 96 6.23 -12.96 -12.37
C GLN A 96 5.75 -12.69 -13.81
N ALA A 97 4.42 -12.71 -14.03
CA ALA A 97 3.85 -12.34 -15.33
C ALA A 97 4.16 -10.88 -15.71
N ASN A 98 4.07 -9.95 -14.76
CA ASN A 98 4.43 -8.56 -14.96
C ASN A 98 5.93 -8.39 -15.23
N ALA A 99 6.80 -9.07 -14.49
CA ALA A 99 8.26 -9.05 -14.67
C ALA A 99 8.63 -9.54 -16.08
N ALA A 100 8.07 -10.67 -16.52
CA ALA A 100 8.28 -11.19 -17.86
C ALA A 100 7.83 -10.21 -18.96
N ARG A 101 6.68 -9.55 -18.76
CA ARG A 101 6.13 -8.57 -19.72
C ARG A 101 7.02 -7.35 -19.90
N ILE A 102 7.72 -6.91 -18.84
CA ILE A 102 8.62 -5.73 -18.89
C ILE A 102 10.08 -6.10 -19.05
N GLY A 103 10.43 -7.38 -19.08
CA GLY A 103 11.78 -7.88 -19.36
C GLY A 103 12.76 -7.70 -18.20
N VAL A 104 12.32 -7.84 -16.95
CA VAL A 104 13.18 -7.85 -15.76
C VAL A 104 13.13 -9.20 -15.07
N GLU A 105 14.19 -9.56 -14.36
CA GLU A 105 14.28 -10.77 -13.56
C GLU A 105 14.12 -10.44 -12.08
N VAL A 106 13.36 -11.25 -11.36
CA VAL A 106 13.11 -11.12 -9.92
C VAL A 106 12.92 -12.51 -9.32
N GLN A 107 13.47 -12.73 -8.12
CA GLN A 107 13.20 -13.93 -7.35
C GLN A 107 11.91 -13.74 -6.54
N THR A 108 11.07 -14.78 -6.45
CA THR A 108 9.84 -14.73 -5.67
C THR A 108 9.80 -15.88 -4.66
N VAL A 109 9.37 -15.59 -3.42
CA VAL A 109 9.22 -16.57 -2.36
C VAL A 109 7.92 -16.32 -1.60
N ALA A 110 7.01 -17.30 -1.60
CA ALA A 110 5.79 -17.23 -0.79
C ALA A 110 6.13 -17.53 0.66
N CYS A 111 5.98 -16.54 1.55
CA CYS A 111 6.29 -16.68 2.97
C CYS A 111 5.62 -15.63 3.84
N ASP A 112 5.63 -15.87 5.16
CA ASP A 112 5.16 -14.95 6.18
C ASP A 112 6.27 -13.95 6.54
N ALA A 113 5.93 -12.66 6.63
CA ALA A 113 6.85 -11.59 7.02
C ALA A 113 7.40 -11.73 8.45
N GLU A 114 6.77 -12.53 9.30
CA GLU A 114 7.22 -12.83 10.67
C GLU A 114 8.20 -14.00 10.76
N ALA A 115 8.49 -14.71 9.63
CA ALA A 115 9.39 -15.87 9.58
C ALA A 115 9.97 -16.02 8.16
N LEU A 116 10.97 -15.23 7.85
CA LEU A 116 11.54 -15.11 6.51
C LEU A 116 12.65 -16.16 6.27
N PRO A 117 12.56 -16.99 5.20
CA PRO A 117 13.46 -18.11 4.98
C PRO A 117 14.80 -17.72 4.30
N PHE A 118 15.44 -16.68 4.81
CA PHE A 118 16.71 -16.18 4.29
C PHE A 118 17.77 -16.13 5.38
N ASP A 119 19.02 -16.21 4.97
CA ASP A 119 20.18 -16.09 5.85
C ASP A 119 20.32 -14.67 6.42
N ASP A 120 20.92 -14.55 7.60
CA ASP A 120 21.24 -13.27 8.21
C ASP A 120 22.11 -12.42 7.27
N GLU A 121 21.92 -11.10 7.34
CA GLU A 121 22.75 -10.12 6.62
C GLU A 121 22.83 -10.34 5.10
N SER A 122 21.72 -10.82 4.49
CA SER A 122 21.65 -11.11 3.05
C SER A 122 21.30 -9.91 2.18
N PHE A 123 20.68 -8.85 2.75
CA PHE A 123 20.11 -7.75 1.99
C PHE A 123 20.67 -6.39 2.43
N ASP A 124 20.70 -5.45 1.48
CA ASP A 124 21.06 -4.04 1.72
C ASP A 124 19.83 -3.17 1.98
N LEU A 125 18.68 -3.60 1.46
CA LEU A 125 17.41 -2.91 1.57
C LEU A 125 16.29 -3.92 1.83
N VAL A 126 15.53 -3.71 2.91
CA VAL A 126 14.24 -4.36 3.13
C VAL A 126 13.15 -3.31 2.97
N LEU A 127 12.19 -3.56 2.13
CA LEU A 127 11.15 -2.58 1.82
C LEU A 127 9.76 -3.21 1.72
N GLY A 128 8.74 -2.35 1.66
CA GLY A 128 7.37 -2.76 1.37
C GLY A 128 6.46 -1.58 1.11
N HIS A 129 5.36 -1.82 0.45
CA HIS A 129 4.36 -0.81 0.17
C HIS A 129 2.97 -1.30 0.57
N ALA A 130 2.34 -0.59 1.51
CA ALA A 130 1.00 -0.92 2.00
C ALA A 130 0.91 -2.36 2.53
N VAL A 131 1.83 -2.76 3.40
CA VAL A 131 1.95 -4.14 3.90
C VAL A 131 1.97 -4.26 5.42
N LEU A 132 2.60 -3.32 6.15
CA LEU A 132 2.77 -3.45 7.60
C LEU A 132 1.43 -3.53 8.34
N HIS A 133 0.39 -2.91 7.80
CA HIS A 133 -0.94 -2.92 8.41
C HIS A 133 -1.68 -4.27 8.28
N HIS A 134 -1.16 -5.20 7.51
CA HIS A 134 -1.66 -6.58 7.40
C HIS A 134 -0.93 -7.56 8.33
N ILE A 135 0.25 -7.19 8.86
CA ILE A 135 1.11 -8.09 9.66
C ILE A 135 0.63 -8.13 11.11
N PRO A 136 0.28 -9.30 11.67
CA PRO A 136 -0.24 -9.43 13.04
C PRO A 136 0.73 -8.94 14.13
N HIS A 137 2.01 -9.35 14.04
CA HIS A 137 3.04 -9.07 15.07
C HIS A 137 4.20 -8.28 14.48
N LEU A 138 4.07 -6.95 14.49
CA LEU A 138 5.07 -6.04 13.93
C LEU A 138 6.45 -6.15 14.60
N ASP A 139 6.49 -6.45 15.90
CA ASP A 139 7.72 -6.67 16.65
C ASP A 139 8.54 -7.83 16.07
N ARG A 140 7.88 -8.93 15.70
CA ARG A 140 8.52 -10.08 15.05
C ARG A 140 8.98 -9.76 13.64
N ALA A 141 8.13 -9.10 12.86
CA ALA A 141 8.49 -8.71 11.50
C ALA A 141 9.69 -7.74 11.48
N PHE A 142 9.70 -6.71 12.33
CA PHE A 142 10.83 -5.79 12.41
C PHE A 142 12.12 -6.46 12.92
N ALA A 143 12.02 -7.47 13.81
CA ALA A 143 13.17 -8.28 14.22
C ALA A 143 13.72 -9.11 13.05
N GLU A 144 12.86 -9.71 12.21
CA GLU A 144 13.28 -10.39 10.98
C GLU A 144 13.93 -9.40 9.98
N PHE A 145 13.37 -8.22 9.80
CA PHE A 145 13.96 -7.20 8.91
C PHE A 145 15.36 -6.76 9.39
N GLU A 146 15.53 -6.62 10.70
CA GLU A 146 16.84 -6.28 11.30
C GLU A 146 17.83 -7.43 11.09
N ARG A 147 17.44 -8.69 11.34
CA ARG A 147 18.28 -9.87 11.16
C ARG A 147 18.78 -9.98 9.71
N LEU A 148 17.91 -9.77 8.74
CA LEU A 148 18.20 -9.95 7.31
C LEU A 148 19.06 -8.86 6.69
N LEU A 149 19.04 -7.66 7.26
CA LEU A 149 19.83 -6.56 6.74
C LEU A 149 21.31 -6.70 7.10
N ARG A 150 22.18 -6.36 6.18
CA ARG A 150 23.60 -6.12 6.44
C ARG A 150 23.78 -4.93 7.36
N PRO A 151 24.89 -4.85 8.13
CA PRO A 151 25.25 -3.63 8.85
C PRO A 151 25.23 -2.41 7.93
N GLY A 152 24.52 -1.34 8.36
CA GLY A 152 24.29 -0.14 7.54
C GLY A 152 23.16 -0.23 6.54
N GLY A 153 22.54 -1.40 6.36
CA GLY A 153 21.38 -1.60 5.49
C GLY A 153 20.14 -0.83 5.95
N LEU A 154 19.17 -0.67 5.05
CA LEU A 154 18.02 0.20 5.25
C LEU A 154 16.70 -0.58 5.26
N ILE A 155 15.77 -0.13 6.11
CA ILE A 155 14.34 -0.41 5.93
C ILE A 155 13.65 0.77 5.26
N LEU A 156 12.62 0.48 4.43
CA LEU A 156 11.78 1.48 3.82
C LEU A 156 10.36 0.92 3.63
N PHE A 157 9.37 1.50 4.31
CA PHE A 157 7.98 1.14 4.10
C PHE A 157 7.17 2.40 3.77
N ALA A 158 6.22 2.28 2.85
CA ALA A 158 5.39 3.37 2.39
C ALA A 158 3.93 2.93 2.21
N GLY A 159 3.01 3.88 2.18
CA GLY A 159 1.59 3.58 1.94
C GLY A 159 0.85 3.04 3.17
N GLU A 160 1.41 3.20 4.37
CA GLU A 160 0.80 2.67 5.59
C GLU A 160 -0.32 3.59 6.11
N PRO A 161 -1.51 3.07 6.46
CA PRO A 161 -2.65 3.91 6.83
C PRO A 161 -2.41 4.64 8.16
N SER A 162 -2.62 5.96 8.14
CA SER A 162 -2.58 6.80 9.34
C SER A 162 -3.92 6.80 10.04
N ARG A 163 -3.95 6.50 11.34
CA ARG A 163 -5.18 6.52 12.17
C ARG A 163 -5.89 7.87 12.14
N THR A 164 -5.16 8.97 12.21
CA THR A 164 -5.73 10.32 12.19
C THR A 164 -6.08 10.73 10.78
N GLY A 165 -5.23 10.43 9.80
CA GLY A 165 -5.47 10.71 8.39
C GLY A 165 -6.73 10.02 7.86
N ASP A 166 -6.96 8.76 8.22
CA ASP A 166 -8.19 8.03 7.84
C ASP A 166 -9.44 8.66 8.46
N ARG A 167 -9.41 9.02 9.77
CA ARG A 167 -10.53 9.73 10.41
C ARG A 167 -10.86 11.05 9.70
N ILE A 168 -9.85 11.81 9.28
CA ILE A 168 -10.05 13.07 8.55
C ILE A 168 -10.59 12.79 7.15
N ALA A 169 -10.09 11.78 6.46
CA ALA A 169 -10.56 11.38 5.13
C ALA A 169 -12.03 10.89 5.11
N ALA A 170 -12.57 10.49 6.24
CA ALA A 170 -13.99 10.14 6.35
C ALA A 170 -14.92 11.33 6.00
N TYR A 171 -14.52 12.58 6.25
CA TYR A 171 -15.35 13.74 5.93
C TYR A 171 -15.56 13.93 4.41
N PRO A 172 -14.50 14.00 3.58
CA PRO A 172 -14.68 14.11 2.13
C PRO A 172 -15.37 12.86 1.54
N LYS A 173 -15.12 11.64 2.04
CA LYS A 173 -15.85 10.43 1.63
C LYS A 173 -17.36 10.57 1.89
N ARG A 174 -17.77 10.99 3.08
CA ARG A 174 -19.18 11.21 3.43
C ARG A 174 -19.83 12.33 2.59
N ALA A 175 -19.10 13.40 2.30
CA ALA A 175 -19.60 14.46 1.43
C ALA A 175 -19.81 13.93 0.00
N ALA A 176 -18.89 13.15 -0.54
CA ALA A 176 -19.01 12.53 -1.85
C ALA A 176 -20.23 11.60 -1.94
N MET A 177 -20.48 10.78 -0.92
CA MET A 177 -21.68 9.94 -0.85
C MET A 177 -22.97 10.75 -0.93
N ARG A 178 -23.04 11.89 -0.20
CA ARG A 178 -24.24 12.75 -0.23
C ARG A 178 -24.50 13.39 -1.58
N VAL A 179 -23.45 13.77 -2.31
CA VAL A 179 -23.58 14.40 -3.62
C VAL A 179 -23.63 13.40 -4.78
N SER A 180 -23.36 12.12 -4.54
CA SER A 180 -23.29 11.10 -5.57
C SER A 180 -24.55 10.97 -6.45
N PRO A 181 -25.80 11.13 -5.94
CA PRO A 181 -26.99 11.09 -6.78
C PRO A 181 -27.01 12.23 -7.83
N LEU A 182 -26.61 13.45 -7.42
CA LEU A 182 -26.50 14.58 -8.34
C LEU A 182 -25.38 14.37 -9.36
N TRP A 183 -24.22 13.89 -8.90
CA TRP A 183 -23.10 13.58 -9.78
C TRP A 183 -23.47 12.54 -10.84
N ARG A 184 -24.10 11.40 -10.45
CA ARG A 184 -24.58 10.39 -11.40
C ARG A 184 -25.54 10.97 -12.44
N ARG A 185 -26.45 11.86 -12.02
CA ARG A 185 -27.36 12.54 -12.92
C ARG A 185 -26.62 13.41 -13.96
N ILE A 186 -25.57 14.12 -13.53
CA ILE A 186 -24.75 14.96 -14.43
C ILE A 186 -24.03 14.12 -15.47
N ILE A 187 -23.39 13.01 -15.06
CA ILE A 187 -22.66 12.12 -15.98
C ILE A 187 -23.56 11.12 -16.68
N ARG A 188 -24.85 11.09 -16.37
CA ARG A 188 -25.87 10.16 -16.90
C ARG A 188 -25.58 8.70 -16.59
N ALA A 189 -24.98 8.41 -15.43
CA ALA A 189 -24.68 7.05 -14.99
C ALA A 189 -25.82 6.45 -14.19
N ARG A 190 -26.07 5.16 -14.42
CA ARG A 190 -26.99 4.35 -13.62
C ARG A 190 -26.39 4.09 -12.23
N PRO A 191 -27.22 3.93 -11.18
CA PRO A 191 -26.73 3.49 -9.89
C PRO A 191 -26.05 2.11 -9.99
N ALA A 192 -25.01 1.90 -9.21
CA ALA A 192 -24.44 0.57 -9.03
C ALA A 192 -25.54 -0.38 -8.53
N GLY A 193 -25.63 -1.57 -9.08
CA GLY A 193 -26.56 -2.61 -8.64
C GLY A 193 -26.07 -3.20 -7.32
N GLY A 194 -26.80 -2.90 -6.23
CA GLY A 194 -26.43 -3.31 -4.88
C GLY A 194 -25.59 -2.23 -4.19
N LEU A 195 -26.23 -1.49 -3.29
CA LEU A 195 -25.57 -0.59 -2.32
C LEU A 195 -25.00 -1.40 -1.15
N ALA A 196 -24.49 -2.59 -1.41
CA ALA A 196 -23.72 -3.34 -0.46
C ALA A 196 -22.24 -2.99 -0.69
N ASP A 197 -21.62 -2.44 0.35
CA ASP A 197 -20.17 -2.43 0.58
C ASP A 197 -19.32 -1.33 -0.06
N ILE A 198 -19.77 -0.06 -0.03
CA ILE A 198 -18.80 1.00 0.10
C ILE A 198 -18.46 1.09 1.60
N HIS A 199 -17.49 0.32 2.05
CA HIS A 199 -17.02 0.42 3.42
C HIS A 199 -16.32 1.77 3.63
N VAL A 200 -17.10 2.74 4.06
CA VAL A 200 -16.57 3.79 4.93
C VAL A 200 -16.28 3.06 6.23
N HIS A 201 -15.02 3.00 6.66
CA HIS A 201 -14.66 2.49 7.99
C HIS A 201 -15.41 3.28 9.08
N ASP A 202 -16.64 2.88 9.30
CA ASP A 202 -17.47 3.28 10.43
C ASP A 202 -17.84 1.96 11.11
N GLY A 203 -17.39 1.74 12.35
CA GLY A 203 -17.41 0.51 13.13
C GLY A 203 -18.72 -0.27 13.25
N GLY A 204 -19.50 -0.43 12.20
CA GLY A 204 -20.81 -1.02 12.20
C GLY A 204 -21.02 -2.15 11.19
N GLN A 205 -21.31 -3.30 11.72
CA GLN A 205 -21.88 -4.53 11.16
C GLN A 205 -21.10 -5.22 10.03
N ARG A 206 -20.37 -6.23 10.42
CA ARG A 206 -19.63 -7.20 9.60
C ARG A 206 -20.51 -8.41 9.24
N PRO A 207 -20.26 -9.09 8.07
CA PRO A 207 -20.99 -10.31 7.66
C PRO A 207 -20.84 -11.48 8.64
N ARG A 208 -21.72 -12.47 8.54
CA ARG A 208 -21.96 -13.48 9.56
C ARG A 208 -20.98 -14.66 9.63
N ALA A 209 -20.23 -14.97 8.58
CA ALA A 209 -19.25 -16.05 8.61
C ALA A 209 -18.12 -15.76 7.61
N GLN A 210 -16.88 -15.65 8.07
CA GLN A 210 -15.70 -15.42 7.22
C GLN A 210 -15.41 -16.61 6.29
N ASP A 211 -15.69 -17.82 6.76
CA ASP A 211 -15.40 -19.06 6.03
C ASP A 211 -16.34 -19.30 4.83
N GLU A 212 -17.49 -18.58 4.78
CA GLU A 212 -18.49 -18.68 3.71
C GLU A 212 -18.35 -17.54 2.66
N LEU A 213 -17.45 -16.56 2.89
CA LEU A 213 -17.26 -15.46 2.00
C LEU A 213 -16.29 -15.85 0.87
N ASP A 214 -16.59 -15.40 -0.35
CA ASP A 214 -15.61 -15.42 -1.43
C ASP A 214 -14.42 -14.50 -1.12
N GLY A 215 -13.28 -14.71 -1.80
CA GLY A 215 -12.06 -13.98 -1.49
C GLY A 215 -12.21 -12.46 -1.53
N GLU A 216 -12.94 -11.90 -2.50
CA GLU A 216 -13.13 -10.45 -2.63
C GLU A 216 -13.96 -9.85 -1.49
N SER A 217 -14.90 -10.59 -0.94
CA SER A 217 -15.72 -10.17 0.21
C SER A 217 -14.94 -10.09 1.52
N LEU A 218 -13.68 -10.55 1.56
CA LEU A 218 -12.80 -10.50 2.73
C LEU A 218 -12.07 -9.16 2.90
N GLU A 219 -12.08 -8.26 1.91
CA GLU A 219 -11.40 -6.96 1.96
C GLU A 219 -11.56 -6.19 3.30
N PRO A 220 -12.74 -6.16 3.95
CA PRO A 220 -12.90 -5.45 5.22
C PRO A 220 -12.17 -6.05 6.42
N PHE A 221 -11.58 -7.22 6.27
CA PHE A 221 -10.96 -7.98 7.36
C PHE A 221 -9.44 -8.09 7.24
N VAL A 222 -8.85 -7.63 6.14
CA VAL A 222 -7.41 -7.75 5.89
C VAL A 222 -6.58 -6.76 6.70
N ASP A 223 -7.13 -5.57 6.99
CA ASP A 223 -6.42 -4.53 7.73
C ASP A 223 -6.52 -4.77 9.23
N VAL A 224 -5.41 -4.97 9.91
CA VAL A 224 -5.35 -5.16 11.36
C VAL A 224 -4.83 -3.94 12.11
N HIS A 225 -4.10 -3.05 11.44
CA HIS A 225 -3.52 -1.86 12.03
C HIS A 225 -3.88 -0.57 11.27
N ALA A 226 -4.03 0.52 12.02
CA ALA A 226 -3.91 1.89 11.53
C ALA A 226 -2.93 2.60 12.45
N PHE A 227 -1.92 3.24 11.90
CA PHE A 227 -0.76 3.69 12.65
C PHE A 227 -0.87 5.14 13.13
N ALA A 228 -0.32 5.38 14.33
CA ALA A 228 0.20 6.70 14.68
C ALA A 228 1.68 6.76 14.29
N PRO A 229 2.22 7.93 13.89
CA PRO A 229 3.64 8.06 13.55
C PRO A 229 4.58 7.53 14.64
N ASP A 230 4.26 7.83 15.92
CA ASP A 230 5.06 7.38 17.06
C ASP A 230 5.03 5.86 17.25
N THR A 231 3.94 5.19 16.87
CA THR A 231 3.83 3.72 16.94
C THR A 231 4.76 3.06 15.92
N LEU A 232 4.78 3.56 14.68
CA LEU A 232 5.71 3.06 13.65
C LEU A 232 7.17 3.34 14.04
N TYR A 233 7.44 4.55 14.54
CA TYR A 233 8.77 4.89 15.03
C TYR A 233 9.23 3.93 16.14
N ALA A 234 8.38 3.70 17.14
CA ALA A 234 8.68 2.84 18.27
C ALA A 234 8.92 1.38 17.85
N ALA A 235 8.15 0.86 16.88
CA ALA A 235 8.34 -0.50 16.37
C ALA A 235 9.73 -0.68 15.73
N ALA A 236 10.13 0.24 14.85
CA ALA A 236 11.45 0.18 14.22
C ALA A 236 12.59 0.43 15.23
N ALA A 237 12.48 1.45 16.08
CA ALA A 237 13.50 1.75 17.09
C ALA A 237 13.63 0.63 18.12
N GLY A 238 12.54 -0.01 18.51
CA GLY A 238 12.51 -1.17 19.41
C GLY A 238 13.21 -2.41 18.86
N ALA A 239 13.25 -2.56 17.52
CA ALA A 239 13.99 -3.62 16.85
C ALA A 239 15.49 -3.26 16.62
N GLY A 240 15.95 -2.12 17.08
CA GLY A 240 17.36 -1.73 16.98
C GLY A 240 17.72 -0.79 15.83
N PHE A 241 16.75 -0.39 15.00
CA PHE A 241 17.01 0.56 13.93
C PHE A 241 17.34 1.96 14.46
N VAL A 242 18.30 2.61 13.82
CA VAL A 242 18.71 4.00 14.09
C VAL A 242 18.32 4.90 12.92
N ASP A 243 18.45 6.22 13.11
CA ASP A 243 18.09 7.23 12.09
C ASP A 243 16.64 7.08 11.61
N VAL A 244 15.75 6.54 12.45
CA VAL A 244 14.36 6.28 12.10
C VAL A 244 13.64 7.59 11.79
N ARG A 245 12.98 7.62 10.64
CA ARG A 245 12.21 8.78 10.16
C ARG A 245 10.82 8.32 9.74
N VAL A 246 9.79 8.98 10.26
CA VAL A 246 8.41 8.77 9.82
C VAL A 246 7.93 10.05 9.13
N ARG A 247 7.35 9.91 7.94
CA ARG A 247 6.80 11.00 7.15
C ARG A 247 5.36 10.68 6.74
N GLY A 248 4.58 11.73 6.51
CA GLY A 248 3.29 11.60 5.86
C GLY A 248 3.41 11.94 4.39
N GLU A 249 2.55 11.33 3.57
CA GLU A 249 2.45 11.65 2.15
C GLU A 249 1.01 11.73 1.68
N GLU A 250 0.77 12.54 0.67
CA GLU A 250 -0.49 12.63 -0.06
C GLU A 250 -1.68 13.02 0.82
N LEU A 251 -1.86 14.30 1.08
CA LEU A 251 -3.02 14.82 1.78
C LEU A 251 -4.16 15.17 0.81
N LEU A 252 -3.94 16.17 -0.04
CA LEU A 252 -4.95 16.64 -0.99
C LEU A 252 -5.19 15.65 -2.13
N ALA A 253 -4.10 15.05 -2.64
CA ALA A 253 -4.19 14.02 -3.67
C ALA A 253 -5.02 12.83 -3.19
N ASN A 254 -4.77 12.38 -1.97
CA ASN A 254 -5.49 11.27 -1.38
C ASN A 254 -6.96 11.59 -1.13
N TRP A 255 -7.29 12.77 -0.56
CA TRP A 255 -8.68 13.19 -0.38
C TRP A 255 -9.43 13.27 -1.70
N PHE A 256 -8.80 13.85 -2.72
CA PHE A 256 -9.37 13.91 -4.06
C PHE A 256 -9.58 12.53 -4.66
N GLY A 257 -8.59 11.63 -4.52
CA GLY A 257 -8.69 10.24 -4.95
C GLY A 257 -9.87 9.51 -4.29
N TRP A 258 -10.00 9.63 -2.96
CA TRP A 258 -11.11 9.02 -2.23
C TRP A 258 -12.48 9.58 -2.59
N VAL A 259 -12.59 10.91 -2.83
CA VAL A 259 -13.84 11.52 -3.31
C VAL A 259 -14.23 10.91 -4.66
N ASN A 260 -13.31 10.84 -5.62
CA ASN A 260 -13.59 10.28 -6.94
C ASN A 260 -13.94 8.79 -6.86
N ARG A 261 -13.17 7.97 -6.14
CA ARG A 261 -13.48 6.55 -5.93
C ARG A 261 -14.83 6.34 -5.28
N THR A 262 -15.18 7.16 -4.27
CA THR A 262 -16.49 7.10 -3.61
C THR A 262 -17.62 7.43 -4.58
N LEU A 263 -17.47 8.42 -5.45
CA LEU A 263 -18.45 8.75 -6.48
C LEU A 263 -18.58 7.62 -7.49
N GLU A 264 -17.47 7.14 -8.03
CA GLU A 264 -17.41 6.07 -9.03
C GLU A 264 -18.02 4.76 -8.53
N ALA A 265 -17.75 4.39 -7.28
CA ALA A 265 -18.33 3.19 -6.66
C ALA A 265 -19.86 3.24 -6.53
N THR A 266 -20.50 4.42 -6.63
CA THR A 266 -21.97 4.53 -6.63
C THR A 266 -22.60 4.37 -8.01
N ALA A 267 -21.82 4.26 -9.08
CA ALA A 267 -22.27 4.18 -10.46
C ALA A 267 -21.91 2.85 -11.13
N GLN A 268 -22.66 2.48 -12.16
CA GLN A 268 -22.25 1.36 -13.02
C GLN A 268 -20.90 1.68 -13.69
N PRO A 269 -19.89 0.79 -13.62
CA PRO A 269 -18.55 1.06 -14.14
C PRO A 269 -18.52 1.48 -15.62
N ASP A 270 -19.39 0.86 -16.44
CA ASP A 270 -19.47 1.12 -17.88
C ASP A 270 -20.07 2.50 -18.22
N ASP A 271 -20.82 3.08 -17.29
CA ASP A 271 -21.44 4.39 -17.47
C ASP A 271 -20.50 5.55 -17.12
N ILE A 272 -19.32 5.27 -16.51
CA ILE A 272 -18.37 6.30 -16.11
C ILE A 272 -17.60 6.80 -17.34
N PRO A 273 -17.76 8.08 -17.74
CA PRO A 273 -17.12 8.60 -18.93
C PRO A 273 -15.59 8.58 -18.84
N MET A 274 -14.90 8.27 -19.93
CA MET A 274 -13.44 8.33 -19.99
C MET A 274 -12.91 9.73 -19.62
N ALA A 275 -13.61 10.79 -19.97
CA ALA A 275 -13.25 12.14 -19.58
C ALA A 275 -13.22 12.35 -18.05
N TRP A 276 -14.13 11.69 -17.31
CA TRP A 276 -14.11 11.68 -15.85
C TRP A 276 -12.89 10.94 -15.29
N ARG A 277 -12.62 9.75 -15.81
CA ARG A 277 -11.43 8.96 -15.40
C ARG A 277 -10.13 9.73 -15.64
N GLN A 278 -10.02 10.41 -16.79
CA GLN A 278 -8.86 11.27 -17.08
C GLN A 278 -8.79 12.48 -16.15
N TYR A 279 -9.91 13.11 -15.81
CA TYR A 279 -9.97 14.20 -14.84
C TYR A 279 -9.51 13.74 -13.45
N ALA A 280 -10.05 12.60 -12.97
CA ALA A 280 -9.67 12.02 -11.69
C ALA A 280 -8.17 11.71 -11.63
N PHE A 281 -7.63 11.05 -12.67
CA PHE A 281 -6.21 10.71 -12.74
C PHE A 281 -5.30 11.95 -12.80
N ARG A 282 -5.57 12.89 -13.72
CA ARG A 282 -4.76 14.11 -13.87
C ARG A 282 -4.85 15.02 -12.64
N GLY A 283 -6.04 15.13 -12.04
CA GLY A 283 -6.27 15.88 -10.82
C GLY A 283 -5.47 15.32 -9.65
N TYR A 284 -5.46 13.99 -9.49
CA TYR A 284 -4.64 13.31 -8.48
C TYR A 284 -3.15 13.64 -8.66
N LEU A 285 -2.58 13.48 -9.86
CA LEU A 285 -1.18 13.79 -10.14
C LEU A 285 -0.83 15.28 -9.93
N ALA A 286 -1.75 16.18 -10.25
CA ALA A 286 -1.55 17.61 -10.01
C ALA A 286 -1.53 17.94 -8.51
N LEU A 287 -2.47 17.38 -7.74
CA LEU A 287 -2.53 17.58 -6.29
C LEU A 287 -1.36 16.91 -5.56
N GLN A 288 -0.86 15.77 -6.04
CA GLN A 288 0.35 15.14 -5.53
C GLN A 288 1.57 16.08 -5.61
N ARG A 289 1.70 16.85 -6.70
CA ARG A 289 2.74 17.88 -6.83
C ARG A 289 2.56 19.02 -5.84
N VAL A 290 1.31 19.41 -5.58
CA VAL A 290 0.98 20.44 -4.57
C VAL A 290 1.32 19.94 -3.17
N ASP A 291 0.95 18.71 -2.83
CA ASP A 291 1.28 18.07 -1.54
C ASP A 291 2.80 18.09 -1.30
N VAL A 292 3.59 17.61 -2.26
CA VAL A 292 5.05 17.61 -2.18
C VAL A 292 5.63 19.02 -2.02
N ALA A 293 5.13 19.99 -2.77
CA ALA A 293 5.69 21.34 -2.77
C ALA A 293 5.31 22.15 -1.53
N LEU A 294 4.11 21.97 -0.99
CA LEU A 294 3.55 22.86 0.01
C LEU A 294 3.23 22.23 1.36
N LEU A 295 2.92 20.94 1.41
CA LEU A 295 2.37 20.30 2.62
C LEU A 295 3.31 19.26 3.23
N GLU A 296 3.87 18.38 2.42
CA GLU A 296 4.78 17.33 2.90
C GLU A 296 6.04 17.94 3.52
N GLY A 297 6.42 17.45 4.69
CA GLY A 297 7.55 17.99 5.47
C GLY A 297 7.27 19.28 6.23
N ARG A 298 6.07 19.90 6.05
CA ARG A 298 5.65 21.08 6.82
C ARG A 298 4.53 20.79 7.81
N LEU A 299 3.65 19.86 7.45
CA LEU A 299 2.58 19.42 8.35
C LEU A 299 3.01 18.18 9.15
N PRO A 300 2.43 17.97 10.33
CA PRO A 300 2.68 16.76 11.11
C PRO A 300 2.31 15.50 10.31
N PRO A 301 3.13 14.43 10.33
CA PRO A 301 2.83 13.20 9.57
C PRO A 301 1.45 12.61 9.84
N ALA A 302 0.94 12.73 11.05
CA ALA A 302 -0.35 12.18 11.48
C ALA A 302 -1.57 12.70 10.69
N VAL A 303 -1.49 13.88 10.05
CA VAL A 303 -2.64 14.45 9.30
C VAL A 303 -2.77 13.87 7.89
N PHE A 304 -1.71 13.27 7.38
CA PHE A 304 -1.70 12.61 6.07
C PHE A 304 -2.42 11.26 6.15
N TYR A 305 -2.98 10.82 5.04
CA TYR A 305 -3.63 9.52 4.96
C TYR A 305 -2.61 8.37 5.00
N ASN A 306 -1.51 8.52 4.28
CA ASN A 306 -0.44 7.55 4.22
C ASN A 306 0.77 7.98 5.05
N LEU A 307 1.36 7.02 5.73
CA LEU A 307 2.65 7.15 6.41
C LEU A 307 3.73 6.40 5.64
N MET A 308 4.94 6.90 5.77
CA MET A 308 6.17 6.28 5.29
C MET A 308 7.15 6.21 6.44
N ILE A 309 7.95 5.14 6.48
CA ILE A 309 9.03 4.98 7.45
C ILE A 309 10.32 4.54 6.76
N ALA A 310 11.45 5.05 7.23
CA ALA A 310 12.77 4.54 6.92
C ALA A 310 13.61 4.48 8.20
N GLY A 311 14.53 3.54 8.25
CA GLY A 311 15.48 3.36 9.33
C GLY A 311 16.72 2.64 8.84
N ARG A 312 17.80 2.67 9.63
CA ARG A 312 19.08 2.04 9.29
C ARG A 312 19.45 1.01 10.35
N LYS A 313 19.92 -0.16 9.93
CA LYS A 313 20.61 -1.10 10.83
C LYS A 313 21.96 -0.47 11.24
N PRO A 314 22.32 -0.46 12.52
CA PRO A 314 23.66 -0.03 12.95
C PRO A 314 24.79 -0.77 12.22
N GLY A 315 25.93 -0.09 12.03
CA GLY A 315 27.12 -0.69 11.43
C GLY A 315 27.96 -1.44 12.45
#